data_f6deb26da48b13ed78ae5f447244f0f4
#
_entry.id   f6deb26da48b13ed78ae5f447244f0f4
#
_cell.length_a   1.000
_cell.length_b   1.000
_cell.length_c   1.000
_cell.angle_alpha   90.00
_cell.angle_beta   90.00
_cell.angle_gamma   90.00
#
_symmetry.space_group_name_H-M   'P 1'
#
loop_
_entity.id
_entity.type
_entity.pdbx_description
1 polymer ?
#
loop_
_entity_poly.entity_id
_entity_poly.type
_entity_poly.pdbx_seq_one_letter_code
_entity_poly.pdbx_strand_id
1 'polypeptide(L)'
;MEAPILNEHNKQEYPPMHTAEHLLNGEMARRYGHGRAFSAHIERKKSKLDYHLSKALTDEELKSLEDYINDIVKKDVEVTEEFITQSEAMDRFDMSRLPEGASDTVRVVHVGEFDQCLCAGTHVKRTGEIGTFRITSSRFSDGVQRIVFKLG
;
A
#
# COMPACT_ATOMS: atom_id res chain seq x y z
N MET A 1 -15.02 11.98 -15.48
CA MET A 1 -14.38 10.80 -15.95
C MET A 1 -14.34 9.73 -14.89
N GLU A 2 -14.70 8.58 -15.27
CA GLU A 2 -14.75 7.51 -14.31
C GLU A 2 -13.36 7.01 -13.96
N ALA A 3 -13.30 6.23 -12.94
CA ALA A 3 -12.07 5.63 -12.53
C ALA A 3 -11.51 4.83 -13.68
N PRO A 4 -10.24 4.91 -13.90
CA PRO A 4 -9.63 4.17 -14.97
C PRO A 4 -9.87 2.69 -14.82
N ILE A 5 -10.07 2.09 -15.92
CA ILE A 5 -10.32 0.69 -15.95
C ILE A 5 -9.10 -0.12 -15.58
N LEU A 6 -7.94 0.50 -15.62
CA LEU A 6 -6.73 -0.19 -15.25
C LEU A 6 -6.84 -0.86 -13.89
N ASN A 7 -7.82 -0.44 -13.09
CA ASN A 7 -8.01 -1.03 -11.78
C ASN A 7 -9.11 -2.07 -11.79
N GLU A 8 -9.03 -3.00 -12.70
CA GLU A 8 -10.04 -4.03 -12.77
C GLU A 8 -10.20 -4.83 -11.51
N HIS A 9 -9.12 -5.00 -10.77
CA HIS A 9 -9.21 -5.69 -9.50
C HIS A 9 -10.05 -4.92 -8.49
N ASN A 10 -10.39 -3.68 -8.76
CA ASN A 10 -11.24 -2.90 -7.88
C ASN A 10 -12.61 -3.52 -7.71
N LYS A 11 -13.04 -4.32 -8.64
CA LYS A 11 -14.32 -5.00 -8.53
C LYS A 11 -14.35 -5.92 -7.33
N GLN A 12 -13.17 -6.40 -6.94
CA GLN A 12 -13.01 -7.32 -5.83
C GLN A 12 -12.31 -6.65 -4.67
N GLU A 13 -12.16 -5.36 -4.74
CA GLU A 13 -11.37 -4.65 -3.76
C GLU A 13 -11.93 -4.79 -2.36
N TYR A 14 -11.03 -5.03 -1.42
CA TYR A 14 -11.37 -5.18 -0.03
C TYR A 14 -10.66 -4.08 0.73
N PRO A 15 -11.37 -3.04 1.19
CA PRO A 15 -10.72 -1.87 1.80
C PRO A 15 -9.70 -2.17 2.89
N PRO A 16 -9.96 -3.09 3.85
CA PRO A 16 -8.93 -3.38 4.86
C PRO A 16 -7.61 -3.86 4.26
N MET A 17 -7.66 -4.72 3.25
CA MET A 17 -6.44 -5.20 2.59
C MET A 17 -5.74 -4.08 1.85
N HIS A 18 -6.52 -3.21 1.20
CA HIS A 18 -5.94 -2.12 0.42
C HIS A 18 -5.23 -1.12 1.32
N THR A 19 -5.82 -0.79 2.46
CA THR A 19 -5.17 0.13 3.40
C THR A 19 -3.92 -0.52 4.00
N ALA A 20 -3.98 -1.82 4.30
CA ALA A 20 -2.81 -2.54 4.80
C ALA A 20 -1.68 -2.52 3.77
N GLU A 21 -2.02 -2.64 2.49
CA GLU A 21 -1.03 -2.56 1.41
C GLU A 21 -0.32 -1.21 1.44
N HIS A 22 -1.07 -0.12 1.60
CA HIS A 22 -0.48 1.21 1.66
C HIS A 22 0.50 1.33 2.81
N LEU A 23 0.15 0.80 3.97
CA LEU A 23 1.03 0.86 5.12
C LEU A 23 2.32 0.07 4.90
N LEU A 24 2.19 -1.13 4.33
CA LEU A 24 3.37 -1.95 4.05
C LEU A 24 4.24 -1.30 2.99
N ASN A 25 3.64 -0.81 1.91
CA ASN A 25 4.38 -0.13 0.84
C ASN A 25 5.14 1.08 1.37
N GLY A 26 4.48 1.90 2.18
CA GLY A 26 5.13 3.10 2.72
C GLY A 26 6.32 2.76 3.58
N GLU A 27 6.19 1.75 4.42
CA GLU A 27 7.28 1.38 5.31
C GLU A 27 8.42 0.71 4.55
N MET A 28 8.10 -0.12 3.57
CA MET A 28 9.13 -0.74 2.73
C MET A 28 9.93 0.31 1.98
N ALA A 29 9.25 1.32 1.43
CA ALA A 29 9.94 2.38 0.72
C ALA A 29 10.86 3.17 1.65
N ARG A 30 10.40 3.46 2.87
CA ARG A 30 11.22 4.21 3.83
C ARG A 30 12.42 3.41 4.33
N ARG A 31 12.20 2.13 4.67
CA ARG A 31 13.26 1.32 5.28
C ARG A 31 14.34 0.92 4.28
N TYR A 32 13.94 0.56 3.08
CA TYR A 32 14.88 -0.07 2.15
C TYR A 32 15.23 0.78 0.94
N GLY A 33 14.46 1.84 0.69
CA GLY A 33 14.83 2.80 -0.34
C GLY A 33 14.65 2.34 -1.78
N HIS A 34 13.97 1.23 -2.02
CA HIS A 34 13.78 0.70 -3.36
C HIS A 34 12.35 0.90 -3.86
N GLY A 35 11.58 1.74 -3.19
CA GLY A 35 10.25 2.08 -3.63
C GLY A 35 9.17 1.14 -3.14
N ARG A 36 7.98 1.37 -3.66
CA ARG A 36 6.80 0.58 -3.31
C ARG A 36 6.77 -0.68 -4.16
N ALA A 37 5.86 -1.59 -3.86
CA ALA A 37 5.74 -2.84 -4.61
C ALA A 37 5.54 -2.56 -6.10
N PHE A 38 6.25 -3.31 -6.94
CA PHE A 38 6.08 -3.16 -8.39
C PHE A 38 5.01 -4.11 -8.91
N SER A 39 4.57 -5.07 -8.10
CA SER A 39 3.50 -5.98 -8.43
C SER A 39 2.70 -6.27 -7.18
N ALA A 40 1.38 -6.28 -7.32
CA ALA A 40 0.48 -6.45 -6.19
C ALA A 40 -0.73 -7.26 -6.60
N HIS A 41 -1.08 -8.22 -5.77
CA HIS A 41 -2.32 -8.98 -5.93
C HIS A 41 -3.07 -8.86 -4.61
N ILE A 42 -4.02 -7.94 -4.57
CA ILE A 42 -4.75 -7.62 -3.35
C ILE A 42 -6.10 -8.33 -3.39
N GLU A 43 -6.25 -9.33 -2.55
CA GLU A 43 -7.46 -10.13 -2.49
C GLU A 43 -7.96 -10.22 -1.07
N ARG A 44 -9.22 -10.57 -0.92
CA ARG A 44 -9.85 -10.61 0.41
C ARG A 44 -9.20 -11.61 1.34
N LYS A 45 -8.85 -12.80 0.85
CA LYS A 45 -8.31 -13.85 1.72
C LYS A 45 -6.85 -13.65 2.05
N LYS A 46 -6.06 -13.26 1.06
CA LYS A 46 -4.65 -13.00 1.25
C LYS A 46 -4.17 -12.10 0.13
N SER A 47 -3.08 -11.42 0.37
CA SER A 47 -2.51 -10.52 -0.63
C SER A 47 -1.02 -10.79 -0.77
N LYS A 48 -0.49 -10.50 -1.96
CA LYS A 48 0.92 -10.70 -2.29
C LYS A 48 1.49 -9.40 -2.83
N LEU A 49 2.65 -9.01 -2.34
CA LEU A 49 3.35 -7.83 -2.84
C LEU A 49 4.78 -8.23 -3.19
N ASP A 50 5.26 -7.74 -4.32
CA ASP A 50 6.63 -7.99 -4.76
C ASP A 50 7.42 -6.69 -4.79
N TYR A 51 8.61 -6.73 -4.20
CA TYR A 51 9.50 -5.58 -4.07
C TYR A 51 10.86 -5.89 -4.66
N HIS A 52 11.51 -4.87 -5.21
CA HIS A 52 12.91 -5.01 -5.59
C HIS A 52 13.76 -4.75 -4.36
N LEU A 53 14.60 -5.70 -4.00
CA LEU A 53 15.51 -5.55 -2.87
C LEU A 53 16.87 -6.14 -3.25
N SER A 54 17.91 -5.68 -2.56
CA SER A 54 19.25 -6.18 -2.82
C SER A 54 19.54 -7.47 -2.09
N LYS A 55 18.76 -7.79 -1.05
CA LYS A 55 18.91 -9.02 -0.29
C LYS A 55 17.59 -9.38 0.38
N ALA A 56 17.47 -10.64 0.77
CA ALA A 56 16.26 -11.12 1.41
C ALA A 56 16.02 -10.47 2.76
N LEU A 57 14.75 -10.30 3.10
CA LEU A 57 14.38 -9.86 4.44
C LEU A 57 14.60 -10.99 5.43
N THR A 58 15.12 -10.66 6.60
CA THR A 58 15.28 -11.64 7.67
C THR A 58 13.94 -11.83 8.38
N ASP A 59 13.86 -12.92 9.17
CA ASP A 59 12.66 -13.16 9.96
C ASP A 59 12.42 -12.02 10.94
N GLU A 60 13.47 -11.43 11.47
CA GLU A 60 13.36 -10.30 12.38
C GLU A 60 12.79 -9.07 11.67
N GLU A 61 13.23 -8.84 10.45
CA GLU A 61 12.71 -7.72 9.67
C GLU A 61 11.24 -7.91 9.33
N LEU A 62 10.86 -9.13 8.97
CA LEU A 62 9.46 -9.43 8.69
C LEU A 62 8.59 -9.23 9.93
N LYS A 63 9.08 -9.68 11.08
CA LYS A 63 8.35 -9.48 12.33
C LYS A 63 8.23 -8.01 12.68
N SER A 64 9.29 -7.25 12.45
CA SER A 64 9.30 -5.82 12.69
C SER A 64 8.27 -5.09 11.83
N LEU A 65 8.15 -5.49 10.56
CA LEU A 65 7.14 -4.90 9.67
C LEU A 65 5.73 -5.22 10.15
N GLU A 66 5.52 -6.48 10.55
CA GLU A 66 4.23 -6.90 11.05
C GLU A 66 3.84 -6.14 12.30
N ASP A 67 4.78 -5.99 13.24
CA ASP A 67 4.52 -5.26 14.48
C ASP A 67 4.24 -3.79 14.20
N TYR A 68 4.98 -3.20 13.28
CA TYR A 68 4.79 -1.81 12.91
C TYR A 68 3.36 -1.55 12.41
N ILE A 69 2.89 -2.41 11.51
CA ILE A 69 1.55 -2.23 10.97
C ILE A 69 0.50 -2.47 12.04
N ASN A 70 0.68 -3.50 12.86
CA ASN A 70 -0.29 -3.77 13.92
C ASN A 70 -0.33 -2.66 14.97
N ASP A 71 0.79 -1.98 15.21
CA ASP A 71 0.78 -0.83 16.11
C ASP A 71 -0.08 0.29 15.54
N ILE A 72 0.00 0.53 14.24
CA ILE A 72 -0.82 1.55 13.59
C ILE A 72 -2.29 1.16 13.65
N VAL A 73 -2.59 -0.11 13.44
CA VAL A 73 -3.97 -0.60 13.56
C VAL A 73 -4.51 -0.33 14.96
N LYS A 74 -3.70 -0.60 15.98
CA LYS A 74 -4.12 -0.39 17.36
C LYS A 74 -4.34 1.08 17.69
N LYS A 75 -3.60 1.97 17.03
CA LYS A 75 -3.76 3.40 17.23
C LYS A 75 -5.05 3.91 16.59
N ASP A 76 -5.67 3.12 15.75
CA ASP A 76 -6.93 3.47 15.12
C ASP A 76 -6.86 4.82 14.42
N VAL A 77 -5.90 4.95 13.52
CA VAL A 77 -5.56 6.19 12.86
C VAL A 77 -6.58 6.49 11.75
N GLU A 78 -6.91 7.76 11.60
CA GLU A 78 -7.87 8.19 10.59
C GLU A 78 -7.26 8.12 9.19
N VAL A 79 -8.05 7.66 8.22
CA VAL A 79 -7.67 7.64 6.81
C VAL A 79 -8.43 8.74 6.12
N THR A 80 -7.72 9.67 5.50
CA THR A 80 -8.34 10.85 4.90
C THR A 80 -7.96 11.00 3.43
N GLU A 81 -8.65 11.89 2.75
CA GLU A 81 -8.40 12.16 1.33
C GLU A 81 -8.06 13.63 1.15
N GLU A 82 -7.22 13.86 0.17
CA GLU A 82 -6.87 15.22 -0.23
C GLU A 82 -6.91 15.25 -1.75
N PHE A 83 -7.44 16.32 -2.33
CA PHE A 83 -7.48 16.48 -3.78
C PHE A 83 -6.53 17.59 -4.18
N ILE A 84 -5.61 17.29 -5.07
CA ILE A 84 -4.61 18.26 -5.52
C ILE A 84 -4.56 18.23 -7.05
N THR A 85 -3.92 19.25 -7.63
CA THR A 85 -3.75 19.28 -9.08
C THR A 85 -2.65 18.32 -9.49
N GLN A 86 -2.64 17.94 -10.78
CA GLN A 86 -1.55 17.13 -11.29
C GLN A 86 -0.22 17.84 -11.13
N SER A 87 -0.21 19.16 -11.29
CA SER A 87 1.02 19.94 -11.13
C SER A 87 1.59 19.78 -9.70
N GLU A 88 0.72 19.87 -8.71
CA GLU A 88 1.16 19.66 -7.32
C GLU A 88 1.60 18.22 -7.10
N ALA A 89 0.92 17.27 -7.72
CA ALA A 89 1.25 15.87 -7.57
C ALA A 89 2.63 15.56 -8.16
N MET A 90 2.97 16.21 -9.27
CA MET A 90 4.28 16.01 -9.89
C MET A 90 5.43 16.38 -8.96
N ASP A 91 5.20 17.37 -8.10
CA ASP A 91 6.22 17.79 -7.16
C ASP A 91 6.32 16.90 -5.94
N ARG A 92 5.27 16.14 -5.64
CA ARG A 92 5.17 15.38 -4.39
C ARG A 92 5.29 13.88 -4.57
N PHE A 93 4.97 13.34 -5.74
CA PHE A 93 4.81 11.91 -5.95
C PHE A 93 5.42 11.42 -7.24
N ASP A 94 5.65 10.10 -7.32
CA ASP A 94 6.05 9.44 -8.53
C ASP A 94 4.83 9.31 -9.43
N MET A 95 4.82 10.08 -10.51
CA MET A 95 3.69 10.14 -11.43
C MET A 95 3.60 8.94 -12.36
N SER A 96 4.59 8.07 -12.34
CA SER A 96 4.58 6.90 -13.23
C SER A 96 3.39 5.98 -12.94
N ARG A 97 2.79 6.10 -11.77
CA ARG A 97 1.66 5.26 -11.40
C ARG A 97 0.31 5.90 -11.70
N LEU A 98 0.30 7.12 -12.20
CA LEU A 98 -0.95 7.75 -12.59
C LEU A 98 -1.44 7.14 -13.88
N PRO A 99 -2.74 6.89 -13.97
CA PRO A 99 -3.30 6.38 -15.22
C PRO A 99 -3.22 7.45 -16.30
N GLU A 100 -3.00 7.00 -17.51
CA GLU A 100 -3.01 7.87 -18.65
C GLU A 100 -4.41 8.46 -18.78
N GLY A 101 -4.50 9.74 -19.02
CA GLY A 101 -5.81 10.40 -19.14
C GLY A 101 -6.45 10.74 -17.81
N ALA A 102 -5.70 10.68 -16.72
CA ALA A 102 -6.23 11.08 -15.43
C ALA A 102 -6.66 12.55 -15.49
N SER A 103 -7.64 12.91 -14.67
CA SER A 103 -8.13 14.29 -14.63
C SER A 103 -7.06 15.22 -14.09
N ASP A 104 -7.29 16.53 -14.23
CA ASP A 104 -6.37 17.53 -13.71
C ASP A 104 -6.28 17.46 -12.18
N THR A 105 -7.29 16.90 -11.53
CA THR A 105 -7.31 16.75 -10.08
C THR A 105 -7.08 15.31 -9.75
N VAL A 106 -6.15 15.05 -8.82
CA VAL A 106 -5.84 13.70 -8.38
C VAL A 106 -6.07 13.60 -6.89
N ARG A 107 -6.30 12.39 -6.43
CA ARG A 107 -6.62 12.11 -5.04
C ARG A 107 -5.41 11.54 -4.32
N VAL A 108 -5.11 12.10 -3.16
CA VAL A 108 -4.06 11.60 -2.27
C VAL A 108 -4.76 10.98 -1.07
N VAL A 109 -4.41 9.75 -0.76
CA VAL A 109 -4.93 9.08 0.43
C VAL A 109 -3.88 9.15 1.52
N HIS A 110 -4.27 9.64 2.68
CA HIS A 110 -3.41 9.74 3.84
C HIS A 110 -3.85 8.73 4.89
N VAL A 111 -2.92 7.94 5.39
CA VAL A 111 -3.17 7.09 6.55
C VAL A 111 -2.47 7.75 7.72
N GLY A 112 -3.15 8.70 8.35
CA GLY A 112 -2.55 9.54 9.36
C GLY A 112 -1.29 10.20 8.84
N GLU A 113 -0.21 10.07 9.59
CA GLU A 113 1.09 10.57 9.18
C GLU A 113 1.99 9.45 8.67
N PHE A 114 1.47 8.24 8.57
CA PHE A 114 2.29 7.04 8.28
C PHE A 114 2.41 6.75 6.81
N ASP A 115 1.47 7.19 5.98
CA ASP A 115 1.56 7.00 4.55
C ASP A 115 0.74 8.04 3.82
N GLN A 116 1.20 8.42 2.62
CA GLN A 116 0.41 9.22 1.70
C GLN A 116 0.73 8.72 0.31
N CYS A 117 -0.28 8.62 -0.53
CA CYS A 117 -0.12 7.99 -1.82
C CYS A 117 -1.23 8.42 -2.77
N LEU A 118 -0.89 8.60 -4.03
CA LEU A 118 -1.89 8.80 -5.06
C LEU A 118 -2.65 7.50 -5.22
N CYS A 119 -3.96 7.55 -5.10
CA CYS A 119 -4.74 6.33 -5.18
C CYS A 119 -6.20 6.62 -5.49
N ALA A 120 -6.77 5.80 -6.37
CA ALA A 120 -8.18 5.93 -6.74
C ALA A 120 -9.07 4.89 -6.05
N GLY A 121 -8.48 3.94 -5.32
CA GLY A 121 -9.24 2.85 -4.74
C GLY A 121 -9.92 3.21 -3.42
N THR A 122 -10.64 2.24 -2.87
CA THR A 122 -11.36 2.44 -1.62
C THR A 122 -10.53 1.99 -0.43
N HIS A 123 -10.72 2.68 0.69
CA HIS A 123 -9.98 2.44 1.91
C HIS A 123 -10.91 2.41 3.11
N VAL A 124 -10.41 1.86 4.23
CA VAL A 124 -11.14 1.96 5.48
C VAL A 124 -11.12 3.41 5.95
N LYS A 125 -12.02 3.76 6.83
CA LYS A 125 -12.06 5.10 7.40
C LYS A 125 -11.04 5.25 8.53
N ARG A 126 -10.76 4.18 9.24
CA ARG A 126 -9.80 4.18 10.34
C ARG A 126 -9.05 2.84 10.32
N THR A 127 -7.79 2.88 10.73
CA THR A 127 -6.94 1.69 10.65
C THR A 127 -7.42 0.56 11.55
N GLY A 128 -8.18 0.86 12.61
CA GLY A 128 -8.74 -0.19 13.45
C GLY A 128 -9.61 -1.17 12.68
N GLU A 129 -10.16 -0.74 11.54
CA GLU A 129 -10.99 -1.61 10.71
C GLU A 129 -10.20 -2.66 9.95
N ILE A 130 -8.86 -2.53 9.91
CA ILE A 130 -8.01 -3.49 9.20
C ILE A 130 -8.02 -4.85 9.91
N GLY A 131 -8.06 -4.83 11.23
CA GLY A 131 -7.93 -6.07 11.99
C GLY A 131 -6.46 -6.43 12.16
N THR A 132 -6.18 -7.68 12.48
CA THR A 132 -4.82 -8.11 12.73
C THR A 132 -4.09 -8.39 11.42
N PHE A 133 -2.94 -7.77 11.24
CA PHE A 133 -2.10 -7.96 10.06
C PHE A 133 -1.09 -9.08 10.35
N ARG A 134 -0.99 -10.05 9.44
CA ARG A 134 -0.03 -11.16 9.61
C ARG A 134 0.67 -11.46 8.30
N ILE A 135 2.00 -11.50 8.36
CA ILE A 135 2.80 -11.95 7.22
C ILE A 135 2.85 -13.47 7.33
N THR A 136 2.30 -14.15 6.33
CA THR A 136 2.17 -15.61 6.38
C THR A 136 3.27 -16.32 5.63
N SER A 137 3.91 -15.67 4.67
CA SER A 137 5.07 -16.25 3.99
C SER A 137 5.85 -15.16 3.28
N SER A 138 7.08 -15.49 2.92
CA SER A 138 7.93 -14.59 2.16
C SER A 138 8.88 -15.42 1.32
N ARG A 139 9.36 -14.84 0.24
CA ARG A 139 10.32 -15.50 -0.63
C ARG A 139 11.17 -14.45 -1.33
N PHE A 140 12.45 -14.73 -1.47
CA PHE A 140 13.36 -13.85 -2.17
C PHE A 140 14.05 -14.64 -3.28
N SER A 141 14.02 -14.10 -4.51
CA SER A 141 14.66 -14.73 -5.65
C SER A 141 14.94 -13.66 -6.70
N ASP A 142 16.17 -13.66 -7.20
CA ASP A 142 16.58 -12.78 -8.31
C ASP A 142 16.26 -11.30 -8.05
N GLY A 143 16.52 -10.85 -6.83
CA GLY A 143 16.31 -9.45 -6.49
C GLY A 143 14.86 -9.09 -6.20
N VAL A 144 13.97 -10.07 -6.14
CA VAL A 144 12.56 -9.84 -5.86
C VAL A 144 12.18 -10.46 -4.54
N GLN A 145 11.71 -9.63 -3.62
CA GLN A 145 11.20 -10.07 -2.33
C GLN A 145 9.69 -10.10 -2.37
N ARG A 146 9.12 -11.28 -2.21
CA ARG A 146 7.66 -11.42 -2.11
C ARG A 146 7.24 -11.49 -0.66
N ILE A 147 6.19 -10.77 -0.32
CA ILE A 147 5.58 -10.82 1.00
C ILE A 147 4.11 -11.19 0.81
N VAL A 148 3.68 -12.23 1.49
CA VAL A 148 2.28 -12.65 1.48
C VAL A 148 1.71 -12.38 2.87
N PHE A 149 0.55 -11.73 2.92
CA PHE A 149 -0.05 -11.40 4.20
C PHE A 149 -1.54 -11.66 4.21
N LYS A 150 -2.07 -11.80 5.41
CA LYS A 150 -3.51 -11.99 5.65
C LYS A 150 -3.95 -11.06 6.76
N LEU A 151 -5.26 -10.82 6.82
CA LEU A 151 -5.88 -10.09 7.90
C LEU A 151 -6.77 -11.05 8.68
N GLY A 152 -6.81 -10.85 9.99
CA GLY A 152 -7.61 -11.78 10.80
C GLY A 152 -8.41 -11.15 11.89
#